data_437c44d6daee780d1c21a0c934d0f9b6
#
_entry.id   437c44d6daee780d1c21a0c934d0f9b6
#
_cell.length_a   1.000
_cell.length_b   1.000
_cell.length_c   1.000
_cell.angle_alpha   90.00
_cell.angle_beta   90.00
_cell.angle_gamma   90.00
#
_symmetry.space_group_name_H-M   'P 1'
#
loop_
_entity.id
_entity.type
_entity.pdbx_description
1 polymer ?
#
loop_
_entity_poly.entity_id
_entity_poly.type
_entity_poly.pdbx_seq_one_letter_code
_entity_poly.pdbx_strand_id
1 'polypeptide(L)'
;MREKKEINIKIGEHVKKARERAGITQEQLAEKIDVSPQYISDLERGVVGISVEKLKNLCVVLGVSSDEILFGNIQAKSSAAFFEKISILSESQVLILSDIINKYIAAVSLNK
;
A
#
# COMPACT_ATOMS: atom_id res chain seq x y z
N MET A 1 11.30 -9.58 26.26
CA MET A 1 10.40 -8.69 25.49
C MET A 1 10.97 -8.49 24.09
N ARG A 2 10.19 -8.73 23.06
CA ARG A 2 10.66 -8.52 21.69
C ARG A 2 10.78 -7.06 21.39
N GLU A 3 11.92 -6.66 20.84
CA GLU A 3 12.14 -5.30 20.36
C GLU A 3 11.36 -5.11 19.06
N LYS A 4 10.58 -4.03 18.97
CA LYS A 4 9.80 -3.73 17.77
C LYS A 4 10.68 -3.04 16.75
N LYS A 5 10.73 -3.58 15.54
CA LYS A 5 11.40 -2.93 14.42
C LYS A 5 10.49 -1.89 13.81
N GLU A 6 11.06 -0.75 13.44
CA GLU A 6 10.29 0.34 12.83
C GLU A 6 9.52 -0.11 11.59
N ILE A 7 10.13 -0.92 10.73
CA ILE A 7 9.47 -1.45 9.53
C ILE A 7 8.22 -2.27 9.90
N ASN A 8 8.31 -3.08 10.96
CA ASN A 8 7.18 -3.90 11.39
C ASN A 8 6.05 -3.05 11.95
N ILE A 9 6.38 -1.98 12.68
CA ILE A 9 5.40 -1.03 13.20
C ILE A 9 4.64 -0.38 12.05
N LYS A 10 5.36 0.09 11.04
CA LYS A 10 4.77 0.74 9.87
C LYS A 10 3.86 -0.22 9.09
N ILE A 11 4.34 -1.42 8.81
CA ILE A 11 3.55 -2.44 8.12
C ILE A 11 2.29 -2.76 8.92
N GLY A 12 2.42 -2.93 10.24
CA GLY A 12 1.28 -3.20 11.10
C GLY A 12 0.22 -2.11 11.05
N GLU A 13 0.63 -0.84 11.05
CA GLU A 13 -0.29 0.28 10.91
C GLU A 13 -1.03 0.25 9.58
N HIS A 14 -0.31 -0.07 8.49
CA HIS A 14 -0.90 -0.16 7.16
C HIS A 14 -1.92 -1.29 7.06
N VAL A 15 -1.62 -2.44 7.67
CA VAL A 15 -2.53 -3.58 7.70
C VAL A 15 -3.80 -3.21 8.47
N LYS A 16 -3.65 -2.59 9.64
CA LYS A 16 -4.78 -2.18 10.46
C LYS A 16 -5.70 -1.23 9.71
N LYS A 17 -5.14 -0.21 9.06
CA LYS A 17 -5.92 0.75 8.28
C LYS A 17 -6.67 0.08 7.13
N ALA A 18 -6.00 -0.83 6.41
CA ALA A 18 -6.61 -1.56 5.31
C ALA A 18 -7.75 -2.45 5.80
N ARG A 19 -7.54 -3.13 6.94
CA ARG A 19 -8.58 -3.97 7.56
C ARG A 19 -9.79 -3.14 7.98
N GLU A 20 -9.56 -2.01 8.62
CA GLU A 20 -10.63 -1.11 9.08
C GLU A 20 -11.44 -0.57 7.89
N ARG A 21 -10.76 -0.19 6.80
CA ARG A 21 -11.45 0.22 5.56
C ARG A 21 -12.29 -0.89 4.96
N ALA A 22 -11.82 -2.13 5.07
CA ALA A 22 -12.57 -3.29 4.60
C ALA A 22 -13.76 -3.64 5.50
N GLY A 23 -13.84 -3.03 6.68
CA GLY A 23 -14.94 -3.23 7.60
C GLY A 23 -14.95 -4.57 8.31
N ILE A 24 -13.78 -5.20 8.45
CA ILE A 24 -13.67 -6.51 9.11
C ILE A 24 -12.87 -6.42 10.39
N THR A 25 -13.15 -7.36 11.30
CA THR A 25 -12.46 -7.48 12.58
C THR A 25 -11.14 -8.22 12.42
N GLN A 26 -10.30 -8.15 13.45
CA GLN A 26 -9.07 -8.96 13.50
C GLN A 26 -9.37 -10.45 13.40
N GLU A 27 -10.43 -10.90 14.07
CA GLU A 27 -10.85 -12.31 14.04
C GLU A 27 -11.27 -12.73 12.63
N GLN A 28 -12.04 -11.88 11.94
CA GLN A 28 -12.48 -12.16 10.58
C GLN A 28 -11.31 -12.21 9.61
N LEU A 29 -10.37 -11.29 9.75
CA LEU A 29 -9.16 -11.30 8.91
C LEU A 29 -8.34 -12.55 9.17
N ALA A 30 -8.15 -12.91 10.43
CA ALA A 30 -7.39 -14.10 10.83
C ALA A 30 -7.97 -15.36 10.19
N GLU A 31 -9.29 -15.50 10.23
CA GLU A 31 -9.99 -16.63 9.63
C GLU A 31 -9.76 -16.68 8.12
N LYS A 32 -9.83 -15.54 7.45
CA LYS A 32 -9.70 -15.45 5.99
C LYS A 32 -8.31 -15.83 5.48
N ILE A 33 -7.26 -15.60 6.27
CA ILE A 33 -5.90 -15.92 5.86
C ILE A 33 -5.30 -17.09 6.65
N ASP A 34 -6.13 -17.81 7.41
CA ASP A 34 -5.78 -19.02 8.15
C ASP A 34 -4.65 -18.80 9.14
N VAL A 35 -4.81 -17.79 9.98
CA VAL A 35 -3.90 -17.51 11.09
C VAL A 35 -4.72 -17.27 12.35
N SER A 36 -4.04 -17.20 13.51
CA SER A 36 -4.73 -16.90 14.77
C SER A 36 -5.05 -15.41 14.86
N PRO A 37 -6.12 -15.02 15.58
CA PRO A 37 -6.38 -13.62 15.88
C PRO A 37 -5.22 -12.95 16.60
N GLN A 38 -4.50 -13.72 17.45
CA GLN A 38 -3.33 -13.21 18.15
C GLN A 38 -2.24 -12.79 17.17
N TYR A 39 -2.04 -13.57 16.09
CA TYR A 39 -1.07 -13.22 15.05
C TYR A 39 -1.43 -11.86 14.41
N ILE A 40 -2.71 -11.63 14.08
CA ILE A 40 -3.14 -10.36 13.48
C ILE A 40 -2.90 -9.22 14.48
N SER A 41 -3.24 -9.41 15.73
CA SER A 41 -2.99 -8.41 16.77
C SER A 41 -1.51 -8.07 16.89
N ASP A 42 -0.65 -9.09 16.93
CA ASP A 42 0.80 -8.91 17.00
C ASP A 42 1.34 -8.21 15.75
N LEU A 43 0.84 -8.59 14.58
CA LEU A 43 1.24 -7.97 13.31
C LEU A 43 0.87 -6.48 13.29
N GLU A 44 -0.36 -6.15 13.68
CA GLU A 44 -0.84 -4.76 13.66
C GLU A 44 -0.12 -3.89 14.69
N ARG A 45 0.34 -4.49 15.79
CA ARG A 45 1.12 -3.76 16.79
C ARG A 45 2.61 -3.67 16.46
N GLY A 46 3.05 -4.33 15.40
CA GLY A 46 4.45 -4.32 15.00
C GLY A 46 5.36 -5.23 15.82
N VAL A 47 4.77 -6.16 16.57
CA VAL A 47 5.52 -7.12 17.40
C VAL A 47 6.17 -8.21 16.56
N VAL A 48 5.54 -8.57 15.45
CA VAL A 48 6.05 -9.59 14.51
C VAL A 48 6.12 -9.00 13.12
N GLY A 49 7.00 -9.56 12.29
CA GLY A 49 7.10 -9.20 10.88
C GLY A 49 6.12 -10.01 10.03
N ILE A 50 6.14 -9.74 8.73
CA ILE A 50 5.27 -10.39 7.78
C ILE A 50 6.10 -11.20 6.79
N SER A 51 5.66 -12.43 6.49
CA SER A 51 6.25 -13.22 5.42
C SER A 51 5.66 -12.80 4.07
N VAL A 52 6.36 -13.14 2.99
CA VAL A 52 5.86 -12.87 1.63
C VAL A 52 4.53 -13.56 1.39
N GLU A 53 4.38 -14.79 1.88
CA GLU A 53 3.12 -15.53 1.76
C GLU A 53 1.97 -14.82 2.46
N LYS A 54 2.19 -14.34 3.69
CA LYS A 54 1.15 -13.62 4.44
C LYS A 54 0.84 -12.29 3.79
N LEU A 55 1.85 -11.60 3.27
CA LEU A 55 1.66 -10.36 2.52
C LEU A 55 0.73 -10.59 1.32
N LYS A 56 1.00 -11.63 0.54
CA LYS A 56 0.16 -11.98 -0.60
C LYS A 56 -1.28 -12.23 -0.17
N ASN A 57 -1.47 -13.02 0.88
CA ASN A 57 -2.81 -13.37 1.37
C ASN A 57 -3.57 -12.14 1.86
N LEU A 58 -2.89 -11.24 2.56
CA LEU A 58 -3.48 -9.98 3.02
C LEU A 58 -3.92 -9.10 1.85
N CYS A 59 -3.08 -8.98 0.82
CA CYS A 59 -3.40 -8.17 -0.36
C CYS A 59 -4.66 -8.70 -1.05
N VAL A 60 -4.75 -10.01 -1.23
CA VAL A 60 -5.91 -10.64 -1.89
C VAL A 60 -7.19 -10.43 -1.07
N VAL A 61 -7.13 -10.70 0.23
CA VAL A 61 -8.32 -10.62 1.10
C VAL A 61 -8.79 -9.19 1.30
N LEU A 62 -7.84 -8.26 1.49
CA LEU A 62 -8.18 -6.85 1.74
C LEU A 62 -8.37 -6.04 0.46
N GLY A 63 -8.05 -6.62 -0.70
CA GLY A 63 -8.19 -5.93 -1.98
C GLY A 63 -7.26 -4.74 -2.12
N VAL A 64 -6.05 -4.86 -1.59
CA VAL A 64 -5.04 -3.79 -1.63
C VAL A 64 -3.76 -4.27 -2.29
N SER A 65 -2.92 -3.34 -2.70
CA SER A 65 -1.62 -3.67 -3.28
C SER A 65 -0.59 -3.94 -2.19
N SER A 66 0.48 -4.64 -2.56
CA SER A 66 1.62 -4.82 -1.66
C SER A 66 2.27 -3.47 -1.32
N ASP A 67 2.25 -2.51 -2.24
CA ASP A 67 2.78 -1.17 -2.00
C ASP A 67 2.02 -0.48 -0.86
N GLU A 68 0.70 -0.63 -0.81
CA GLU A 68 -0.10 -0.06 0.28
C GLU A 68 0.29 -0.67 1.62
N ILE A 69 0.45 -1.99 1.68
CA ILE A 69 0.84 -2.67 2.92
C ILE A 69 2.26 -2.28 3.34
N LEU A 70 3.21 -2.30 2.41
CA LEU A 70 4.62 -2.06 2.72
C LEU A 70 4.95 -0.59 2.94
N PHE A 71 4.37 0.30 2.15
CA PHE A 71 4.74 1.71 2.15
C PHE A 71 3.62 2.64 2.60
N GLY A 72 2.42 2.12 2.83
CA GLY A 72 1.27 2.93 3.22
C GLY A 72 0.82 3.86 2.12
N ASN A 73 1.02 3.47 0.87
CA ASN A 73 0.79 4.34 -0.25
C ASN A 73 -0.70 4.48 -0.56
N ILE A 74 -1.34 5.45 0.10
CA ILE A 74 -2.73 5.81 -0.12
C ILE A 74 -2.91 6.48 -1.49
N GLN A 75 -1.81 6.69 -2.22
CA GLN A 75 -1.83 7.31 -3.54
C GLN A 75 -2.48 6.45 -4.62
N ALA A 76 -2.94 5.25 -4.30
CA ALA A 76 -3.73 4.44 -5.22
C ALA A 76 -4.95 5.23 -5.74
N LYS A 77 -5.60 6.02 -4.88
CA LYS A 77 -6.71 6.90 -5.30
C LYS A 77 -6.23 8.05 -6.16
N SER A 78 -5.10 8.67 -5.81
CA SER A 78 -4.51 9.76 -6.60
C SER A 78 -4.01 9.26 -7.95
N SER A 79 -3.40 8.07 -7.98
CA SER A 79 -2.92 7.44 -9.22
C SER A 79 -4.08 7.08 -10.14
N ALA A 80 -5.17 6.53 -9.60
CA ALA A 80 -6.36 6.20 -10.39
C ALA A 80 -6.97 7.44 -11.01
N ALA A 81 -7.10 8.52 -10.24
CA ALA A 81 -7.62 9.80 -10.74
C ALA A 81 -6.72 10.37 -11.82
N PHE A 82 -5.40 10.24 -11.67
CA PHE A 82 -4.42 10.68 -12.67
C PHE A 82 -4.55 9.87 -13.97
N PHE A 83 -4.65 8.55 -13.88
CA PHE A 83 -4.84 7.69 -15.05
C PHE A 83 -6.15 7.98 -15.77
N GLU A 84 -7.22 8.28 -15.04
CA GLU A 84 -8.49 8.68 -15.65
C GLU A 84 -8.34 9.97 -16.46
N LYS A 85 -7.61 10.94 -15.92
CA LYS A 85 -7.35 12.20 -16.64
C LYS A 85 -6.55 11.97 -17.91
N ILE A 86 -5.56 11.07 -17.88
CA ILE A 86 -4.75 10.74 -19.04
C ILE A 86 -5.59 10.01 -20.09
N SER A 87 -6.50 9.14 -19.68
CA SER A 87 -7.28 8.31 -20.59
C SER A 87 -8.19 9.09 -21.55
N ILE A 88 -8.54 10.33 -21.19
CA ILE A 88 -9.36 11.19 -22.06
C ILE A 88 -8.53 12.00 -23.04
N LEU A 89 -7.20 11.95 -22.95
CA LEU A 89 -6.30 12.70 -23.81
C LEU A 89 -6.07 11.95 -25.14
N SER A 90 -5.87 12.70 -26.22
CA SER A 90 -5.44 12.12 -27.49
C SER A 90 -3.97 11.69 -27.40
N GLU A 91 -3.55 10.86 -28.35
CA GLU A 91 -2.16 10.38 -28.40
C GLU A 91 -1.15 11.53 -28.45
N SER A 92 -1.43 12.54 -29.27
CA SER A 92 -0.55 13.73 -29.38
C SER A 92 -0.52 14.51 -28.05
N GLN A 93 -1.64 14.61 -27.36
CA GLN A 93 -1.71 15.29 -26.05
C GLN A 93 -0.91 14.54 -24.98
N VAL A 94 -0.96 13.21 -25.00
CA VAL A 94 -0.17 12.38 -24.07
C VAL A 94 1.33 12.61 -24.31
N LEU A 95 1.76 12.71 -25.58
CA LEU A 95 3.16 12.97 -25.90
C LEU A 95 3.63 14.32 -25.36
N ILE A 96 2.79 15.35 -25.48
CA ILE A 96 3.09 16.69 -24.94
C ILE A 96 3.21 16.62 -23.42
N LEU A 97 2.27 15.94 -22.76
CA LEU A 97 2.30 15.77 -21.31
C LEU A 97 3.56 15.03 -20.86
N SER A 98 3.94 13.99 -21.58
CA SER A 98 5.15 13.22 -21.29
C SER A 98 6.40 14.10 -21.35
N ASP A 99 6.49 14.98 -22.35
CA ASP A 99 7.60 15.91 -22.48
C ASP A 99 7.67 16.89 -21.30
N ILE A 100 6.52 17.39 -20.85
CA ILE A 100 6.43 18.28 -19.68
C ILE A 100 6.90 17.55 -18.42
N ILE A 101 6.46 16.30 -18.22
CA ILE A 101 6.86 15.48 -17.09
C ILE A 101 8.38 15.25 -17.08
N ASN A 102 8.96 14.93 -18.24
CA ASN A 102 10.39 14.71 -18.37
C ASN A 102 11.20 15.96 -18.02
N LYS A 103 10.74 17.12 -18.46
CA LYS A 103 11.37 18.41 -18.14
C LYS A 103 11.26 18.72 -16.65
N TYR A 104 10.13 18.41 -16.03
CA TYR A 104 9.95 18.61 -14.61
C TYR A 104 10.90 17.70 -13.80
N ILE A 105 11.00 16.43 -14.17
CA ILE A 105 11.90 15.48 -13.52
C ILE A 105 13.34 15.96 -13.61
N ALA A 106 13.77 16.41 -14.79
CA ALA A 106 15.13 16.93 -15.00
C ALA A 106 15.39 18.15 -14.11
N ALA A 107 14.45 19.08 -14.00
CA ALA A 107 14.60 20.26 -13.17
C ALA A 107 14.71 19.92 -11.68
N VAL A 108 13.88 18.99 -11.21
CA VAL A 108 13.90 18.54 -9.81
C VAL A 108 15.22 17.81 -9.50
N SER A 109 15.73 17.01 -10.45
CA SER A 109 16.97 16.27 -10.28
C SER A 109 18.18 17.18 -10.18
N LEU A 110 18.17 18.31 -10.87
CA LEU A 110 19.26 19.30 -10.84
C LEU A 110 19.34 20.08 -9.53
N ASN A 111 18.25 20.14 -8.77
CA ASN A 111 18.16 20.89 -7.53
C ASN A 111 18.45 20.04 -6.27
N LYS A 112 18.94 18.84 -6.44
CA LYS A 112 19.33 17.98 -5.32
C LYS A 112 20.76 18.27 -4.87
#